data_19378effbb6dd1c183b8048c667b32a7
#
_entry.id   19378effbb6dd1c183b8048c667b32a7
#
_cell.length_a   1.000
_cell.length_b   1.000
_cell.length_c   1.000
_cell.angle_alpha   90.00
_cell.angle_beta   90.00
_cell.angle_gamma   90.00
#
_symmetry.space_group_name_H-M   'P 1'
#
loop_
_entity.id
_entity.type
_entity.pdbx_description
1 polymer ?
#
loop_
_entity_poly.entity_id
_entity_poly.type
_entity_poly.pdbx_seq_one_letter_code
_entity_poly.pdbx_strand_id
1 'polypeptide(L)'
;YNVIGIISEIRRTKSGGIMINIEDKSGVMSAFIRKEDSASQSLLVDDVVGITGSYGKDSDIFWVDRVQYGDVLPKNINKGGKEFDPVSIAFISDIHMGSKYFLEETWDKMMKWMNEDELAQNIKYLVMAGDVCDGIGIYPGQENNLIYDNAYDQYEMAARKLDYLPDHITPIILPGNHDAVRPAEPQPMLEHTIQQQFNSAIHTGNPCRANLSGIELLAYHGQGMDDIIPKLDHVSYENSIEGMKEMLKRRH
;
A
#
# COMPACT_ATOMS: atom_id res chain seq x y z
N TYR A 1 -4.82 -5.69 34.63
CA TYR A 1 -4.18 -4.44 34.19
C TYR A 1 -4.35 -4.26 32.68
N ASN A 2 -4.26 -3.03 32.21
CA ASN A 2 -4.24 -2.68 30.78
C ASN A 2 -2.96 -1.88 30.52
N VAL A 3 -2.24 -2.27 29.49
CA VAL A 3 -0.98 -1.64 29.07
C VAL A 3 -1.03 -1.40 27.57
N ILE A 4 -0.53 -0.26 27.13
CA ILE A 4 -0.38 0.10 25.71
C ILE A 4 1.11 0.37 25.48
N GLY A 5 1.65 -0.17 24.41
CA GLY A 5 3.05 0.06 24.03
C GLY A 5 3.41 -0.50 22.68
N ILE A 6 4.67 -0.39 22.33
CA ILE A 6 5.27 -0.92 21.10
C ILE A 6 5.94 -2.24 21.44
N ILE A 7 5.78 -3.24 20.59
CA ILE A 7 6.47 -4.52 20.72
C ILE A 7 7.91 -4.35 20.23
N SER A 8 8.89 -4.42 21.16
CA SER A 8 10.31 -4.30 20.83
C SER A 8 10.98 -5.64 20.56
N GLU A 9 10.41 -6.74 21.04
CA GLU A 9 10.96 -8.09 20.85
C GLU A 9 9.87 -9.16 20.91
N ILE A 10 10.03 -10.20 20.09
CA ILE A 10 9.19 -11.40 20.12
C ILE A 10 10.09 -12.65 20.16
N ARG A 11 9.87 -13.54 21.13
CA ARG A 11 10.57 -14.82 21.25
C ARG A 11 9.56 -15.96 21.34
N ARG A 12 9.65 -16.94 20.46
CA ARG A 12 8.84 -18.16 20.54
C ARG A 12 9.35 -19.09 21.64
N THR A 13 8.45 -19.59 22.47
CA THR A 13 8.78 -20.54 23.53
C THR A 13 8.69 -21.99 23.02
N LYS A 14 9.35 -22.93 23.72
CA LYS A 14 9.30 -24.37 23.38
C LYS A 14 7.87 -24.94 23.44
N SER A 15 6.99 -24.35 24.26
CA SER A 15 5.59 -24.72 24.39
C SER A 15 4.69 -24.14 23.28
N GLY A 16 5.25 -23.31 22.39
CA GLY A 16 4.55 -22.72 21.25
C GLY A 16 3.87 -21.39 21.54
N GLY A 17 3.85 -20.89 22.78
CA GLY A 17 3.48 -19.52 23.09
C GLY A 17 4.61 -18.55 22.74
N ILE A 18 4.35 -17.25 22.91
CA ILE A 18 5.35 -16.21 22.68
C ILE A 18 5.59 -15.36 23.93
N MET A 19 6.86 -15.02 24.15
CA MET A 19 7.26 -13.94 25.04
C MET A 19 7.44 -12.68 24.20
N ILE A 20 6.85 -11.58 24.62
CA ILE A 20 7.04 -10.27 24.01
C ILE A 20 7.64 -9.30 25.02
N ASN A 21 8.47 -8.39 24.54
CA ASN A 21 8.79 -7.18 25.28
C ASN A 21 7.95 -6.05 24.71
N ILE A 22 7.18 -5.39 25.56
CA ILE A 22 6.38 -4.21 25.21
C ILE A 22 6.96 -3.00 25.95
N GLU A 23 7.12 -1.91 25.23
CA GLU A 23 7.76 -0.69 25.76
C GLU A 23 6.93 0.57 25.46
N ASP A 24 7.08 1.53 26.35
CA ASP A 24 6.63 2.89 26.20
C ASP A 24 7.63 3.87 26.84
N LYS A 25 7.26 5.15 26.96
CA LYS A 25 8.13 6.18 27.58
C LYS A 25 8.42 5.91 29.08
N SER A 26 7.68 5.05 29.75
CA SER A 26 7.86 4.73 31.17
C SER A 26 8.80 3.55 31.42
N GLY A 27 8.99 2.68 30.43
CA GLY A 27 9.88 1.53 30.53
C GLY A 27 9.49 0.38 29.62
N VAL A 28 10.07 -0.79 29.92
CA VAL A 28 9.87 -2.05 29.20
C VAL A 28 9.30 -3.09 30.16
N MET A 29 8.36 -3.87 29.69
CA MET A 29 7.86 -5.04 30.41
C MET A 29 7.84 -6.29 29.55
N SER A 30 8.04 -7.45 30.18
CA SER A 30 7.92 -8.75 29.50
C SER A 30 6.53 -9.34 29.72
N ALA A 31 5.90 -9.78 28.65
CA ALA A 31 4.58 -10.38 28.67
C ALA A 31 4.56 -11.72 27.92
N PHE A 32 3.72 -12.64 28.39
CA PHE A 32 3.54 -13.96 27.79
C PHE A 32 2.15 -14.09 27.18
N ILE A 33 2.12 -14.55 25.94
CA ILE A 33 0.89 -14.85 25.20
C ILE A 33 0.85 -16.35 24.94
N ARG A 34 -0.28 -16.98 25.25
CA ARG A 34 -0.46 -18.42 25.08
C ARG A 34 -0.54 -18.79 23.60
N LYS A 35 -0.17 -20.02 23.28
CA LYS A 35 -0.20 -20.55 21.90
C LYS A 35 -1.61 -20.53 21.29
N GLU A 36 -2.62 -20.74 22.09
CA GLU A 36 -4.04 -20.82 21.68
C GLU A 36 -4.61 -19.44 21.31
N ASP A 37 -3.96 -18.36 21.73
CA ASP A 37 -4.34 -17.01 21.34
C ASP A 37 -3.87 -16.72 19.91
N SER A 38 -4.78 -16.31 19.04
CA SER A 38 -4.47 -15.94 17.65
C SER A 38 -3.41 -14.85 17.53
N ALA A 39 -3.30 -13.97 18.53
CA ALA A 39 -2.25 -12.96 18.59
C ALA A 39 -0.85 -13.58 18.61
N SER A 40 -0.67 -14.79 19.13
CA SER A 40 0.64 -15.48 19.15
C SER A 40 1.21 -15.75 17.76
N GLN A 41 0.37 -15.72 16.72
CA GLN A 41 0.72 -15.98 15.32
C GLN A 41 0.73 -14.71 14.43
N SER A 42 0.15 -13.62 14.93
CA SER A 42 -0.07 -12.42 14.10
C SER A 42 0.71 -11.18 14.56
N LEU A 43 1.29 -11.20 15.77
CA LEU A 43 2.07 -10.07 16.26
C LEU A 43 3.42 -9.95 15.56
N LEU A 44 3.81 -8.71 15.28
CA LEU A 44 5.12 -8.34 14.72
C LEU A 44 5.85 -7.39 15.67
N VAL A 45 7.17 -7.33 15.55
CA VAL A 45 7.97 -6.25 16.14
C VAL A 45 7.51 -4.93 15.54
N ASP A 46 7.55 -3.87 16.33
CA ASP A 46 7.04 -2.53 16.03
C ASP A 46 5.50 -2.39 16.03
N ASP A 47 4.73 -3.47 16.26
CA ASP A 47 3.29 -3.36 16.46
C ASP A 47 2.97 -2.51 17.70
N VAL A 48 2.06 -1.53 17.54
CA VAL A 48 1.48 -0.78 18.65
C VAL A 48 0.21 -1.47 19.12
N VAL A 49 0.23 -2.02 20.31
CA VAL A 49 -0.87 -2.81 20.84
C VAL A 49 -1.27 -2.41 22.26
N GLY A 50 -2.54 -2.64 22.57
CA GLY A 50 -3.04 -2.71 23.94
C GLY A 50 -3.11 -4.17 24.40
N ILE A 51 -2.55 -4.46 25.56
CA ILE A 51 -2.67 -5.77 26.20
C ILE A 51 -3.42 -5.66 27.51
N THR A 52 -4.29 -6.64 27.76
CA THR A 52 -4.99 -6.81 29.06
C THR A 52 -4.52 -8.11 29.68
N GLY A 53 -4.29 -8.12 30.97
CA GLY A 53 -3.81 -9.30 31.68
C GLY A 53 -3.45 -9.04 33.13
N SER A 54 -2.64 -9.94 33.71
CA SER A 54 -2.23 -9.89 35.11
C SER A 54 -0.83 -10.46 35.31
N TYR A 55 -0.15 -10.02 36.37
CA TYR A 55 1.09 -10.65 36.79
C TYR A 55 0.82 -12.01 37.46
N GLY A 56 1.71 -12.96 37.23
CA GLY A 56 1.73 -14.21 38.00
C GLY A 56 2.04 -13.96 39.49
N LYS A 57 1.61 -14.84 40.37
CA LYS A 57 1.73 -14.68 41.84
C LYS A 57 3.18 -14.49 42.31
N ASP A 58 4.16 -15.09 41.59
CA ASP A 58 5.57 -15.11 41.97
C ASP A 58 6.47 -14.85 40.76
N SER A 59 6.02 -14.02 39.81
CA SER A 59 6.70 -13.80 38.52
C SER A 59 6.53 -12.37 38.05
N ASP A 60 7.62 -11.79 37.57
CA ASP A 60 7.61 -10.48 36.91
C ASP A 60 7.06 -10.55 35.45
N ILE A 61 6.58 -11.73 35.03
CA ILE A 61 5.99 -11.92 33.71
C ILE A 61 4.52 -11.55 33.76
N PHE A 62 4.12 -10.70 32.83
CA PHE A 62 2.73 -10.33 32.62
C PHE A 62 2.05 -11.37 31.72
N TRP A 63 1.01 -12.01 32.24
CA TRP A 63 0.21 -13.00 31.50
C TRP A 63 -0.91 -12.28 30.77
N VAL A 64 -0.87 -12.36 29.42
CA VAL A 64 -1.82 -11.69 28.55
C VAL A 64 -3.09 -12.51 28.41
N ASP A 65 -4.23 -11.88 28.65
CA ASP A 65 -5.56 -12.44 28.43
C ASP A 65 -6.17 -11.95 27.10
N ARG A 66 -5.75 -10.77 26.62
CA ARG A 66 -6.27 -10.17 25.40
C ARG A 66 -5.27 -9.20 24.79
N VAL A 67 -5.17 -9.23 23.45
CA VAL A 67 -4.43 -8.25 22.64
C VAL A 67 -5.42 -7.45 21.79
N GLN A 68 -5.21 -6.15 21.68
CA GLN A 68 -6.00 -5.25 20.83
C GLN A 68 -5.08 -4.33 20.03
N TYR A 69 -5.33 -4.22 18.74
CA TYR A 69 -4.75 -3.15 17.92
C TYR A 69 -5.56 -1.86 18.10
N GLY A 70 -4.95 -0.73 17.81
CA GLY A 70 -5.65 0.55 17.88
C GLY A 70 -6.80 0.60 16.88
N ASP A 71 -8.00 0.99 17.33
CA ASP A 71 -9.13 1.19 16.44
C ASP A 71 -8.92 2.36 15.49
N VAL A 72 -9.45 2.24 14.28
CA VAL A 72 -9.62 3.37 13.39
C VAL A 72 -10.76 4.21 13.94
N LEU A 73 -10.46 5.41 14.42
CA LEU A 73 -11.53 6.36 14.80
C LEU A 73 -12.41 6.57 13.57
N PRO A 74 -13.73 6.29 13.67
CA PRO A 74 -14.61 6.59 12.57
C PRO A 74 -14.53 8.10 12.32
N LYS A 75 -13.92 8.50 11.19
CA LYS A 75 -14.10 9.86 10.70
C LYS A 75 -15.61 10.05 10.58
N ASN A 76 -16.10 11.20 11.05
CA ASN A 76 -17.44 11.64 10.69
C ASN A 76 -17.49 11.68 9.16
N ILE A 77 -17.90 10.56 8.55
CA ILE A 77 -18.30 10.54 7.16
C ILE A 77 -19.32 11.64 7.06
N ASN A 78 -19.07 12.66 6.27
CA ASN A 78 -19.96 13.81 6.11
C ASN A 78 -21.38 13.28 5.92
N LYS A 79 -22.15 13.30 6.99
CA LYS A 79 -23.55 12.91 6.97
C LYS A 79 -24.30 14.04 6.29
N GLY A 80 -24.37 13.97 5.02
CA GLY A 80 -25.39 14.65 4.26
C GLY A 80 -25.14 16.12 3.93
N GLY A 81 -25.64 16.54 2.84
CA GLY A 81 -26.00 17.89 2.54
C GLY A 81 -25.24 18.61 1.43
N LYS A 82 -24.21 18.03 0.86
CA LYS A 82 -23.73 18.47 -0.45
C LYS A 82 -24.11 17.40 -1.47
N GLU A 83 -25.02 17.74 -2.35
CA GLU A 83 -25.18 17.01 -3.61
C GLU A 83 -23.85 17.14 -4.34
N PHE A 84 -23.10 16.04 -4.39
CA PHE A 84 -21.96 15.93 -5.29
C PHE A 84 -22.47 15.37 -6.60
N ASP A 85 -22.02 15.95 -7.71
CA ASP A 85 -22.24 15.33 -9.00
C ASP A 85 -21.66 13.91 -8.94
N PRO A 86 -22.40 12.89 -9.40
CA PRO A 86 -21.91 11.53 -9.39
C PRO A 86 -20.68 11.43 -10.29
N VAL A 87 -19.56 11.06 -9.69
CA VAL A 87 -18.28 10.83 -10.41
C VAL A 87 -17.76 9.44 -10.13
N SER A 88 -17.13 8.85 -11.11
CA SER A 88 -16.39 7.59 -10.97
C SER A 88 -14.90 7.85 -10.96
N ILE A 89 -14.16 6.98 -10.26
CA ILE A 89 -12.69 6.97 -10.24
C ILE A 89 -12.26 5.63 -10.77
N ALA A 90 -11.42 5.63 -11.80
CA ALA A 90 -10.76 4.42 -12.29
C ALA A 90 -9.41 4.24 -11.59
N PHE A 91 -9.06 3.00 -11.27
CA PHE A 91 -7.78 2.63 -10.66
C PHE A 91 -7.08 1.60 -11.52
N ILE A 92 -5.81 1.83 -11.80
CA ILE A 92 -4.91 0.89 -12.48
C ILE A 92 -3.55 0.93 -11.80
N SER A 93 -2.77 -0.13 -11.93
CA SER A 93 -1.37 -0.21 -11.47
C SER A 93 -0.60 -1.20 -12.32
N ASP A 94 0.72 -1.28 -12.10
CA ASP A 94 1.58 -2.33 -12.64
C ASP A 94 1.49 -2.44 -14.17
N ILE A 95 1.58 -1.30 -14.84
CA ILE A 95 1.43 -1.21 -16.30
C ILE A 95 2.71 -1.68 -17.00
N HIS A 96 3.87 -1.40 -16.39
CA HIS A 96 5.19 -1.80 -16.88
C HIS A 96 5.44 -1.40 -18.34
N MET A 97 5.19 -0.12 -18.68
CA MET A 97 5.53 0.41 -19.99
C MET A 97 7.02 0.24 -20.26
N GLY A 98 7.35 -0.18 -21.47
CA GLY A 98 8.73 -0.50 -21.87
C GLY A 98 9.10 -1.97 -21.71
N SER A 99 8.28 -2.79 -21.05
CA SER A 99 8.41 -4.23 -21.00
C SER A 99 7.95 -4.89 -22.31
N LYS A 100 8.62 -5.96 -22.73
CA LYS A 100 8.16 -6.84 -23.83
C LYS A 100 6.84 -7.55 -23.50
N TYR A 101 6.47 -7.60 -22.22
CA TYR A 101 5.25 -8.23 -21.73
C TYR A 101 4.10 -7.25 -21.55
N PHE A 102 4.30 -5.97 -21.88
CA PHE A 102 3.23 -4.99 -21.85
C PHE A 102 2.07 -5.41 -22.76
N LEU A 103 0.87 -5.45 -22.21
CA LEU A 103 -0.34 -5.91 -22.89
C LEU A 103 -0.96 -4.78 -23.72
N GLU A 104 -0.29 -4.38 -24.80
CA GLU A 104 -0.67 -3.25 -25.64
C GLU A 104 -2.11 -3.31 -26.16
N GLU A 105 -2.56 -4.47 -26.66
CA GLU A 105 -3.94 -4.62 -27.12
C GLU A 105 -4.98 -4.41 -26.00
N THR A 106 -4.64 -4.81 -24.77
CA THR A 106 -5.52 -4.63 -23.61
C THR A 106 -5.57 -3.15 -23.21
N TRP A 107 -4.45 -2.48 -23.25
CA TRP A 107 -4.37 -1.03 -23.03
C TRP A 107 -5.22 -0.28 -24.06
N ASP A 108 -5.06 -0.58 -25.36
CA ASP A 108 -5.79 0.08 -26.42
C ASP A 108 -7.31 -0.16 -26.32
N LYS A 109 -7.73 -1.38 -25.91
CA LYS A 109 -9.14 -1.68 -25.61
C LYS A 109 -9.66 -0.85 -24.42
N MET A 110 -8.87 -0.69 -23.38
CA MET A 110 -9.22 0.15 -22.21
C MET A 110 -9.38 1.62 -22.63
N MET A 111 -8.43 2.17 -23.40
CA MET A 111 -8.52 3.55 -23.90
C MET A 111 -9.74 3.75 -24.80
N LYS A 112 -10.01 2.79 -25.69
CA LYS A 112 -11.23 2.82 -26.52
C LYS A 112 -12.49 2.81 -25.67
N TRP A 113 -12.56 1.93 -24.66
CA TRP A 113 -13.71 1.86 -23.76
C TRP A 113 -13.90 3.19 -23.00
N MET A 114 -12.81 3.80 -22.51
CA MET A 114 -12.87 5.09 -21.80
C MET A 114 -13.39 6.23 -22.70
N ASN A 115 -13.16 6.14 -24.01
CA ASN A 115 -13.64 7.15 -24.97
C ASN A 115 -15.07 6.95 -25.45
N GLU A 116 -15.54 5.69 -25.55
CA GLU A 116 -16.76 5.35 -26.27
C GLU A 116 -17.92 4.89 -25.37
N ASP A 117 -17.63 4.37 -24.16
CA ASP A 117 -18.64 3.74 -23.32
C ASP A 117 -19.35 4.75 -22.42
N GLU A 118 -20.67 4.66 -22.30
CA GLU A 118 -21.49 5.55 -21.48
C GLU A 118 -21.12 5.49 -19.99
N LEU A 119 -20.72 4.32 -19.49
CA LEU A 119 -20.27 4.19 -18.08
C LEU A 119 -18.98 4.96 -17.84
N ALA A 120 -18.09 5.00 -18.83
CA ALA A 120 -16.83 5.70 -18.74
C ALA A 120 -16.99 7.22 -18.74
N GLN A 121 -18.07 7.77 -19.25
CA GLN A 121 -18.33 9.22 -19.27
C GLN A 121 -18.40 9.84 -17.86
N ASN A 122 -18.70 9.04 -16.84
CA ASN A 122 -18.73 9.48 -15.45
C ASN A 122 -17.35 9.39 -14.75
N ILE A 123 -16.34 8.82 -15.42
CA ILE A 123 -14.98 8.75 -14.88
C ILE A 123 -14.37 10.14 -14.96
N LYS A 124 -14.01 10.69 -13.80
CA LYS A 124 -13.35 12.00 -13.70
C LYS A 124 -11.86 11.90 -13.40
N TYR A 125 -11.44 10.81 -12.79
CA TYR A 125 -10.06 10.59 -12.38
C TYR A 125 -9.61 9.18 -12.77
N LEU A 126 -8.37 9.08 -13.28
CA LEU A 126 -7.66 7.83 -13.48
C LEU A 126 -6.45 7.80 -12.52
N VAL A 127 -6.52 6.99 -11.48
CA VAL A 127 -5.42 6.82 -10.52
C VAL A 127 -4.51 5.69 -10.99
N MET A 128 -3.27 6.01 -11.31
CA MET A 128 -2.22 5.06 -11.71
C MET A 128 -1.34 4.81 -10.49
N ALA A 129 -1.58 3.68 -9.83
CA ALA A 129 -1.06 3.41 -8.48
C ALA A 129 0.31 2.70 -8.51
N GLY A 130 1.27 3.26 -9.23
CA GLY A 130 2.65 2.79 -9.28
C GLY A 130 2.95 1.83 -10.42
N ASP A 131 4.25 1.61 -10.64
CA ASP A 131 4.83 0.78 -11.70
C ASP A 131 4.29 1.13 -13.08
N VAL A 132 4.33 2.43 -13.38
CA VAL A 132 3.95 2.97 -14.68
C VAL A 132 4.90 2.45 -15.76
N CYS A 133 6.20 2.45 -15.47
CA CYS A 133 7.25 1.91 -16.32
C CYS A 133 7.84 0.62 -15.72
N ASP A 134 8.46 -0.20 -16.59
CA ASP A 134 9.14 -1.43 -16.14
C ASP A 134 10.43 -1.11 -15.36
N GLY A 135 10.98 0.10 -15.57
CA GLY A 135 12.22 0.53 -14.94
C GLY A 135 13.46 -0.07 -15.58
N ILE A 136 14.60 0.20 -14.97
CA ILE A 136 15.91 -0.28 -15.44
C ILE A 136 16.72 -0.81 -14.27
N GLY A 137 17.19 -2.06 -14.37
CA GLY A 137 18.07 -2.67 -13.37
C GLY A 137 17.37 -3.06 -12.06
N ILE A 138 16.07 -3.32 -12.12
CA ILE A 138 15.25 -3.71 -10.95
C ILE A 138 15.58 -5.14 -10.51
N TYR A 139 15.83 -6.04 -11.47
CA TYR A 139 16.21 -7.42 -11.19
C TYR A 139 17.25 -7.92 -12.21
N PRO A 140 18.06 -8.95 -11.84
CA PRO A 140 19.06 -9.50 -12.74
C PRO A 140 18.44 -10.05 -14.03
N GLY A 141 18.98 -9.65 -15.19
CA GLY A 141 18.53 -10.12 -16.51
C GLY A 141 17.32 -9.36 -17.09
N GLN A 142 16.83 -8.32 -16.42
CA GLN A 142 15.70 -7.50 -16.87
C GLN A 142 15.94 -6.90 -18.26
N GLU A 143 17.17 -6.56 -18.61
CA GLU A 143 17.54 -5.98 -19.90
C GLU A 143 17.09 -6.85 -21.09
N ASN A 144 16.96 -8.15 -20.89
CA ASN A 144 16.46 -9.07 -21.93
C ASN A 144 14.94 -8.96 -22.14
N ASN A 145 14.24 -8.36 -21.17
CA ASN A 145 12.77 -8.21 -21.16
C ASN A 145 12.32 -6.82 -21.54
N LEU A 146 13.22 -5.86 -21.72
CA LEU A 146 12.92 -4.49 -22.08
C LEU A 146 12.81 -4.28 -23.57
N ILE A 147 11.87 -3.44 -24.01
CA ILE A 147 11.78 -2.86 -25.34
C ILE A 147 12.70 -1.63 -25.40
N TYR A 148 12.70 -0.83 -24.32
CA TYR A 148 13.51 0.37 -24.15
C TYR A 148 14.43 0.18 -22.95
N ASP A 149 15.72 0.34 -23.16
CA ASP A 149 16.78 0.27 -22.16
C ASP A 149 17.09 1.61 -21.48
N ASN A 150 16.26 2.61 -21.71
CA ASN A 150 16.32 3.95 -21.16
C ASN A 150 14.99 4.28 -20.48
N ALA A 151 15.04 4.71 -19.21
CA ALA A 151 13.84 5.04 -18.45
C ALA A 151 13.03 6.20 -19.07
N TYR A 152 13.71 7.23 -19.62
CA TYR A 152 13.01 8.36 -20.25
C TYR A 152 12.18 7.93 -21.47
N ASP A 153 12.68 6.98 -22.26
CA ASP A 153 11.96 6.45 -23.43
C ASP A 153 10.74 5.62 -23.00
N GLN A 154 10.84 4.92 -21.86
CA GLN A 154 9.70 4.22 -21.27
C GLN A 154 8.60 5.19 -20.82
N TYR A 155 8.97 6.30 -20.17
CA TYR A 155 8.01 7.35 -19.78
C TYR A 155 7.45 8.10 -20.99
N GLU A 156 8.24 8.34 -22.02
CA GLU A 156 7.76 8.92 -23.29
C GLU A 156 6.68 8.00 -23.93
N MET A 157 6.91 6.70 -23.94
CA MET A 157 5.92 5.73 -24.38
C MET A 157 4.63 5.81 -23.53
N ALA A 158 4.78 5.85 -22.19
CA ALA A 158 3.66 5.96 -21.27
C ALA A 158 2.85 7.23 -21.50
N ALA A 159 3.52 8.38 -21.66
CA ALA A 159 2.88 9.65 -21.93
C ALA A 159 2.10 9.65 -23.25
N ARG A 160 2.73 9.15 -24.33
CA ARG A 160 2.05 9.02 -25.65
C ARG A 160 0.83 8.11 -25.60
N LYS A 161 0.90 7.01 -24.84
CA LYS A 161 -0.22 6.11 -24.64
C LYS A 161 -1.34 6.76 -23.81
N LEU A 162 -0.97 7.64 -22.87
CA LEU A 162 -1.92 8.36 -22.03
C LEU A 162 -2.58 9.53 -22.77
N ASP A 163 -1.98 10.08 -23.82
CA ASP A 163 -2.56 11.12 -24.66
C ASP A 163 -3.89 10.68 -25.35
N TYR A 164 -4.18 9.37 -25.39
CA TYR A 164 -5.47 8.85 -25.86
C TYR A 164 -6.56 8.88 -24.79
N LEU A 165 -6.23 9.28 -23.55
CA LEU A 165 -7.23 9.41 -22.48
C LEU A 165 -8.18 10.57 -22.81
N PRO A 166 -9.51 10.45 -22.59
CA PRO A 166 -10.44 11.54 -22.79
C PRO A 166 -10.08 12.78 -21.96
N ASP A 167 -10.24 13.97 -22.54
CA ASP A 167 -9.88 15.26 -21.90
C ASP A 167 -10.59 15.52 -20.57
N HIS A 168 -11.75 14.89 -20.34
CA HIS A 168 -12.52 15.03 -19.10
C HIS A 168 -11.99 14.19 -17.95
N ILE A 169 -11.07 13.26 -18.21
CA ILE A 169 -10.45 12.38 -17.21
C ILE A 169 -9.09 12.94 -16.80
N THR A 170 -8.90 13.24 -15.54
CA THR A 170 -7.62 13.70 -15.00
C THR A 170 -6.78 12.51 -14.53
N PRO A 171 -5.63 12.21 -15.13
CA PRO A 171 -4.72 11.19 -14.63
C PRO A 171 -3.99 11.68 -13.37
N ILE A 172 -3.88 10.79 -12.38
CA ILE A 172 -3.12 10.99 -11.15
C ILE A 172 -2.10 9.87 -11.07
N ILE A 173 -0.83 10.23 -11.09
CA ILE A 173 0.29 9.28 -11.15
C ILE A 173 1.05 9.31 -9.84
N LEU A 174 1.17 8.17 -9.19
CA LEU A 174 2.12 7.93 -8.11
C LEU A 174 3.12 6.86 -8.55
N PRO A 175 4.38 6.91 -8.07
CA PRO A 175 5.38 5.92 -8.45
C PRO A 175 5.20 4.60 -7.69
N GLY A 176 5.73 3.52 -8.27
CA GLY A 176 5.96 2.24 -7.62
C GLY A 176 7.46 1.94 -7.49
N ASN A 177 7.80 0.70 -7.18
CA ASN A 177 9.19 0.30 -6.97
C ASN A 177 10.00 0.12 -8.26
N HIS A 178 9.35 0.01 -9.42
CA HIS A 178 9.99 0.00 -10.74
C HIS A 178 10.23 1.39 -11.31
N ASP A 179 9.49 2.39 -10.84
CA ASP A 179 9.58 3.75 -11.35
C ASP A 179 10.88 4.47 -10.95
N ALA A 180 11.23 5.54 -11.69
CA ALA A 180 12.48 6.28 -11.54
C ALA A 180 12.48 7.16 -10.26
N VAL A 181 12.35 6.55 -9.10
CA VAL A 181 12.41 7.15 -7.77
C VAL A 181 13.30 6.32 -6.85
N ARG A 182 13.60 6.83 -5.66
CA ARG A 182 14.32 6.04 -4.65
C ARG A 182 13.50 4.80 -4.24
N PRO A 183 14.12 3.63 -4.00
CA PRO A 183 13.43 2.44 -3.56
C PRO A 183 12.78 2.57 -2.17
N ALA A 184 13.36 3.38 -1.29
CA ALA A 184 12.87 3.54 0.08
C ALA A 184 11.57 4.36 0.13
N GLU A 185 10.56 3.82 0.82
CA GLU A 185 9.29 4.51 1.10
C GLU A 185 9.42 5.48 2.30
N PRO A 186 8.66 6.58 2.32
CA PRO A 186 7.78 7.06 1.28
C PRO A 186 8.55 7.55 0.05
N GLN A 187 8.06 7.23 -1.14
CA GLN A 187 8.69 7.63 -2.38
C GLN A 187 8.24 9.05 -2.79
N PRO A 188 9.16 9.90 -3.26
CA PRO A 188 8.80 11.20 -3.80
C PRO A 188 8.06 11.05 -5.14
N MET A 189 7.43 12.13 -5.62
CA MET A 189 6.94 12.16 -7.00
C MET A 189 8.10 12.02 -8.00
N LEU A 190 7.79 11.60 -9.22
CA LEU A 190 8.74 11.53 -10.33
C LEU A 190 9.46 12.87 -10.51
N GLU A 191 10.67 12.86 -11.05
CA GLU A 191 11.41 14.08 -11.30
C GLU A 191 10.73 14.97 -12.35
N HIS A 192 11.00 16.26 -12.30
CA HIS A 192 10.31 17.27 -13.13
C HIS A 192 10.43 17.03 -14.64
N THR A 193 11.57 16.55 -15.11
CA THR A 193 11.81 16.21 -16.52
C THR A 193 10.91 15.09 -17.03
N ILE A 194 10.62 14.12 -16.18
CA ILE A 194 9.66 13.05 -16.49
C ILE A 194 8.22 13.59 -16.43
N GLN A 195 7.89 14.35 -15.39
CA GLN A 195 6.54 14.93 -15.25
C GLN A 195 6.15 15.75 -16.48
N GLN A 196 7.10 16.50 -17.05
CA GLN A 196 6.86 17.35 -18.23
C GLN A 196 6.49 16.56 -19.51
N GLN A 197 6.72 15.26 -19.54
CA GLN A 197 6.29 14.41 -20.66
C GLN A 197 4.77 14.18 -20.68
N PHE A 198 4.12 14.32 -19.52
CA PHE A 198 2.68 14.08 -19.36
C PHE A 198 1.92 15.41 -19.40
N ASN A 199 1.09 15.61 -20.43
CA ASN A 199 0.46 16.92 -20.72
C ASN A 199 -0.52 17.42 -19.63
N SER A 200 -1.20 16.55 -18.89
CA SER A 200 -2.27 16.95 -17.94
C SER A 200 -2.30 16.12 -16.68
N ALA A 201 -1.28 15.34 -16.39
CA ALA A 201 -1.25 14.48 -15.22
C ALA A 201 -0.90 15.24 -13.94
N ILE A 202 -1.54 14.84 -12.85
CA ILE A 202 -1.16 15.23 -11.49
C ILE A 202 -0.19 14.18 -10.96
N HIS A 203 1.03 14.60 -10.64
CA HIS A 203 2.05 13.72 -10.06
C HIS A 203 2.08 13.83 -8.54
N THR A 204 2.17 12.69 -7.86
CA THR A 204 2.21 12.60 -6.40
C THR A 204 3.34 11.66 -5.96
N GLY A 205 3.63 11.65 -4.66
CA GLY A 205 4.47 10.61 -4.07
C GLY A 205 3.67 9.34 -3.75
N ASN A 206 4.37 8.31 -3.27
CA ASN A 206 3.80 7.05 -2.79
C ASN A 206 4.17 6.86 -1.31
N PRO A 207 3.19 6.73 -0.38
CA PRO A 207 1.76 6.79 -0.60
C PRO A 207 1.24 8.21 -0.94
N CYS A 208 0.07 8.28 -1.58
CA CYS A 208 -0.61 9.52 -1.94
C CYS A 208 -1.89 9.70 -1.12
N ARG A 209 -2.12 10.92 -0.60
CA ARG A 209 -3.42 11.33 -0.06
C ARG A 209 -4.01 12.41 -0.94
N ALA A 210 -5.21 12.17 -1.43
CA ALA A 210 -5.93 13.08 -2.30
C ALA A 210 -7.37 13.29 -1.84
N ASN A 211 -7.93 14.45 -2.14
CA ASN A 211 -9.38 14.68 -2.02
C ASN A 211 -9.94 14.78 -3.45
N LEU A 212 -10.65 13.76 -3.87
CA LEU A 212 -11.20 13.65 -5.21
C LEU A 212 -12.71 13.86 -5.16
N SER A 213 -13.18 15.02 -5.60
CA SER A 213 -14.61 15.42 -5.55
C SER A 213 -15.26 15.19 -4.18
N GLY A 214 -14.54 15.52 -3.10
CA GLY A 214 -15.03 15.40 -1.71
C GLY A 214 -14.77 14.03 -1.05
N ILE A 215 -14.22 13.07 -1.76
CA ILE A 215 -13.83 11.77 -1.22
C ILE A 215 -12.34 11.80 -0.88
N GLU A 216 -12.01 11.54 0.38
CA GLU A 216 -10.62 11.36 0.80
C GLU A 216 -10.13 9.97 0.38
N LEU A 217 -9.11 9.95 -0.44
CA LEU A 217 -8.43 8.76 -0.93
C LEU A 217 -7.03 8.65 -0.32
N LEU A 218 -6.65 7.45 0.07
CA LEU A 218 -5.27 7.04 0.28
C LEU A 218 -4.93 6.01 -0.78
N ALA A 219 -3.99 6.35 -1.66
CA ALA A 219 -3.45 5.41 -2.66
C ALA A 219 -2.03 5.02 -2.27
N TYR A 220 -1.73 3.73 -2.34
CA TYR A 220 -0.46 3.15 -1.99
C TYR A 220 -0.15 2.01 -2.96
N HIS A 221 1.06 1.99 -3.53
CA HIS A 221 1.47 0.96 -4.49
C HIS A 221 1.51 -0.45 -3.88
N GLY A 222 2.00 -0.58 -2.62
CA GLY A 222 1.89 -1.84 -1.89
C GLY A 222 3.20 -2.60 -1.66
N GLN A 223 4.34 -2.04 -2.00
CA GLN A 223 5.65 -2.70 -1.83
C GLN A 223 5.91 -3.18 -0.38
N GLY A 224 5.42 -2.46 0.62
CA GLY A 224 5.55 -2.88 2.03
C GLY A 224 4.90 -4.23 2.36
N MET A 225 4.07 -4.79 1.47
CA MET A 225 3.57 -6.17 1.63
C MET A 225 4.68 -7.20 1.56
N ASP A 226 5.78 -6.93 0.83
CA ASP A 226 6.95 -7.81 0.75
C ASP A 226 7.61 -8.02 2.10
N ASP A 227 7.49 -7.05 3.01
CA ASP A 227 7.99 -7.16 4.38
C ASP A 227 7.04 -7.92 5.33
N ILE A 228 5.74 -7.91 5.06
CA ILE A 228 4.71 -8.51 5.92
C ILE A 228 4.47 -9.97 5.56
N ILE A 229 4.38 -10.29 4.27
CA ILE A 229 4.07 -11.64 3.77
C ILE A 229 5.01 -12.71 4.37
N PRO A 230 6.34 -12.55 4.38
CA PRO A 230 7.23 -13.58 4.92
C PRO A 230 7.15 -13.76 6.45
N LYS A 231 6.51 -12.83 7.15
CA LYS A 231 6.45 -12.82 8.63
C LYS A 231 5.16 -13.40 9.19
N LEU A 232 4.14 -13.59 8.34
CA LEU A 232 2.81 -14.02 8.75
C LEU A 232 2.36 -15.26 7.98
N ASP A 233 2.25 -16.40 8.66
CA ASP A 233 1.93 -17.71 8.05
C ASP A 233 0.59 -17.76 7.30
N HIS A 234 -0.34 -16.85 7.61
CA HIS A 234 -1.67 -16.78 7.00
C HIS A 234 -1.78 -15.80 5.83
N VAL A 235 -0.68 -15.15 5.46
CA VAL A 235 -0.59 -14.18 4.37
C VAL A 235 0.28 -14.76 3.26
N SER A 236 -0.12 -14.60 2.01
CA SER A 236 0.67 -14.98 0.84
C SER A 236 0.43 -14.03 -0.33
N TYR A 237 1.25 -14.11 -1.36
CA TYR A 237 1.07 -13.32 -2.58
C TYR A 237 -0.24 -13.70 -3.31
N GLU A 238 -0.64 -14.98 -3.25
CA GLU A 238 -1.91 -15.45 -3.82
C GLU A 238 -3.12 -14.97 -3.02
N ASN A 239 -2.93 -14.63 -1.74
CA ASN A 239 -3.95 -14.10 -0.84
C ASN A 239 -3.58 -12.71 -0.32
N SER A 240 -3.33 -11.78 -1.24
CA SER A 240 -2.89 -10.40 -0.97
C SER A 240 -3.90 -9.59 -0.13
N ILE A 241 -5.19 -9.95 -0.16
CA ILE A 241 -6.23 -9.30 0.65
C ILE A 241 -5.92 -9.42 2.15
N GLU A 242 -5.42 -10.56 2.60
CA GLU A 242 -5.04 -10.74 4.01
C GLU A 242 -3.83 -9.86 4.37
N GLY A 243 -2.87 -9.68 3.44
CA GLY A 243 -1.78 -8.73 3.59
C GLY A 243 -2.27 -7.29 3.77
N MET A 244 -3.18 -6.84 2.90
CA MET A 244 -3.79 -5.51 3.00
C MET A 244 -4.53 -5.31 4.33
N LYS A 245 -5.27 -6.32 4.80
CA LYS A 245 -5.95 -6.27 6.11
C LYS A 245 -4.94 -6.11 7.26
N GLU A 246 -3.83 -6.84 7.20
CA GLU A 246 -2.79 -6.76 8.22
C GLU A 246 -2.09 -5.39 8.24
N MET A 247 -1.85 -4.78 7.07
CA MET A 247 -1.33 -3.41 6.98
C MET A 247 -2.31 -2.40 7.58
N LEU A 248 -3.58 -2.44 7.17
CA LEU A 248 -4.62 -1.54 7.68
C LEU A 248 -4.81 -1.68 9.20
N LYS A 249 -4.78 -2.91 9.72
CA LYS A 249 -4.87 -3.21 11.16
C LYS A 249 -3.72 -2.57 11.94
N ARG A 250 -2.52 -2.57 11.39
CA ARG A 250 -1.32 -1.97 11.99
C ARG A 250 -1.18 -0.49 11.70
N ARG A 251 -1.89 0.03 10.72
CA ARG A 251 -1.78 1.40 10.19
C ARG A 251 -0.40 1.68 9.58
N HIS A 252 0.17 0.68 8.96
CA HIS A 252 1.38 0.78 8.15
C HIS A 252 1.04 1.16 6.73
#